data_c4134a1e15b42316d6093ebd72df8784
#
_entry.id   c4134a1e15b42316d6093ebd72df8784
#
_cell.length_a   1.000
_cell.length_b   1.000
_cell.length_c   1.000
_cell.angle_alpha   90.00
_cell.angle_beta   90.00
_cell.angle_gamma   90.00
#
_symmetry.space_group_name_H-M   'P 1'
#
loop_
_entity.id
_entity.type
_entity.pdbx_description
1 polymer ?
#
loop_
_entity_poly.entity_id
_entity_poly.type
_entity_poly.pdbx_seq_one_letter_code
_entity_poly.pdbx_strand_id
1 'polypeptide(L)'
;MRKLITWLALATTTLAFASAASAGETIDRVTSKKAMVVATNSGWPPQSFLDDSNQLVGFDIDVSKEIARRLGVEVSFDTPDWATMTGGHWQGRYDLGVGSVTPTKARAKVIDFEGIYYYSPYVYVVHKDSPAKSVADLNGKIIGVETATTSEDFIRRQLEIDAPGLPPIEYKLEPGEIRTFADSMLPFDDLRLGDGVRLNAVIAPEQTAQNAIKNGYPLRVLEGGYAFREPLVVIAEKGDAEWNAKIGGILDEMKKDGTLAKLTTKWYGKDYSAD
;
A
#
# COMPACT_ATOMS: atom_id res chain seq x y z
N MET A 1 42.55 26.62 63.01
CA MET A 1 41.80 27.31 61.93
C MET A 1 41.48 26.34 60.86
N ARG A 2 40.26 25.76 60.87
CA ARG A 2 39.75 24.77 59.85
C ARG A 2 38.84 25.51 58.84
N LYS A 3 39.26 25.57 57.60
CA LYS A 3 38.46 26.17 56.55
C LYS A 3 37.49 25.07 56.02
N LEU A 4 36.18 25.26 56.24
CA LEU A 4 35.13 24.48 55.56
C LEU A 4 35.01 25.01 54.14
N ILE A 5 35.18 24.12 53.16
CA ILE A 5 34.86 24.37 51.74
C ILE A 5 33.51 23.72 51.48
N THR A 6 32.48 24.55 51.27
CA THR A 6 31.13 24.15 50.91
C THR A 6 31.05 23.93 49.37
N TRP A 7 30.82 22.70 48.92
CA TRP A 7 30.57 22.41 47.53
C TRP A 7 29.08 22.62 47.22
N LEU A 8 28.79 23.59 46.37
CA LEU A 8 27.46 23.84 45.83
C LEU A 8 27.28 22.96 44.60
N ALA A 9 26.50 21.88 44.72
CA ALA A 9 26.13 21.02 43.58
C ALA A 9 25.02 21.70 42.77
N LEU A 10 25.37 22.19 41.60
CA LEU A 10 24.41 22.72 40.61
C LEU A 10 23.77 21.58 39.88
N ALA A 11 22.55 21.20 40.26
CA ALA A 11 21.75 20.22 39.55
C ALA A 11 21.14 20.85 38.30
N THR A 12 21.73 20.59 37.14
CA THR A 12 21.14 20.94 35.82
C THR A 12 20.05 19.92 35.47
N THR A 13 18.81 20.32 35.69
CA THR A 13 17.63 19.57 35.21
C THR A 13 17.50 19.79 33.70
N THR A 14 17.95 18.85 32.90
CA THR A 14 17.65 18.80 31.48
C THR A 14 16.17 18.42 31.33
N LEU A 15 15.29 19.39 31.02
CA LEU A 15 13.96 19.14 30.54
C LEU A 15 14.10 18.53 29.12
N ALA A 16 13.89 17.24 29.01
CA ALA A 16 13.61 16.60 27.72
C ALA A 16 12.23 17.07 27.26
N PHE A 17 12.19 18.01 26.32
CA PHE A 17 10.98 18.28 25.55
C PHE A 17 10.75 17.06 24.65
N ALA A 18 9.96 16.10 25.13
CA ALA A 18 9.29 15.18 24.24
C ALA A 18 8.33 16.04 23.42
N SER A 19 8.61 16.24 22.12
CA SER A 19 7.63 16.76 21.17
C SER A 19 6.49 15.74 21.13
N ALA A 20 5.46 15.96 21.95
CA ALA A 20 4.17 15.36 21.71
C ALA A 20 3.70 15.94 20.38
N ALA A 21 3.54 15.10 19.35
CA ALA A 21 2.81 15.49 18.15
C ALA A 21 1.48 16.05 18.65
N SER A 22 1.21 17.34 18.35
CA SER A 22 0.00 18.00 18.83
C SER A 22 -1.18 17.43 18.07
N ALA A 23 -2.15 16.87 18.77
CA ALA A 23 -3.40 16.43 18.15
C ALA A 23 -4.01 17.60 17.35
N GLY A 24 -4.34 17.38 16.07
CA GLY A 24 -4.93 18.39 15.20
C GLY A 24 -3.93 19.26 14.41
N GLU A 25 -2.62 19.04 14.54
CA GLU A 25 -1.62 19.86 13.81
C GLU A 25 -1.75 19.71 12.29
N THR A 26 -2.03 18.49 11.79
CA THR A 26 -2.17 18.23 10.36
C THR A 26 -3.46 18.85 9.81
N ILE A 27 -4.59 18.71 10.50
CA ILE A 27 -5.86 19.28 10.04
C ILE A 27 -5.80 20.81 9.99
N ASP A 28 -5.19 21.44 10.99
CA ASP A 28 -4.99 22.89 11.03
C ASP A 28 -4.09 23.37 9.89
N ARG A 29 -3.00 22.65 9.62
CA ARG A 29 -2.06 22.94 8.54
C ARG A 29 -2.75 22.84 7.18
N VAL A 30 -3.45 21.72 6.92
CA VAL A 30 -4.13 21.44 5.65
C VAL A 30 -5.26 22.43 5.39
N THR A 31 -6.09 22.73 6.39
CA THR A 31 -7.23 23.64 6.24
C THR A 31 -6.81 25.11 6.12
N SER A 32 -5.78 25.53 6.85
CA SER A 32 -5.26 26.89 6.76
C SER A 32 -4.56 27.18 5.44
N LYS A 33 -3.78 26.22 4.93
CA LYS A 33 -3.11 26.30 3.63
C LYS A 33 -4.06 26.05 2.45
N LYS A 34 -5.24 25.47 2.71
CA LYS A 34 -6.16 24.93 1.69
C LYS A 34 -5.48 24.00 0.68
N ALA A 35 -4.51 23.25 1.14
CA ALA A 35 -3.70 22.36 0.33
C ALA A 35 -3.29 21.12 1.11
N MET A 36 -3.31 19.96 0.45
CA MET A 36 -2.91 18.66 0.96
C MET A 36 -1.85 18.04 0.05
N VAL A 37 -0.83 17.44 0.63
CA VAL A 37 0.22 16.71 -0.08
C VAL A 37 0.03 15.21 0.17
N VAL A 38 -0.13 14.45 -0.92
CA VAL A 38 -0.32 12.99 -0.85
C VAL A 38 0.90 12.27 -1.40
N ALA A 39 1.47 11.37 -0.61
CA ALA A 39 2.47 10.41 -1.07
C ALA A 39 1.76 9.26 -1.80
N THR A 40 2.24 8.91 -3.00
CA THR A 40 1.69 7.84 -3.83
C THR A 40 2.76 7.21 -4.72
N ASN A 41 2.39 6.26 -5.58
CA ASN A 41 3.28 5.66 -6.59
C ASN A 41 3.10 6.33 -7.97
N SER A 42 4.08 6.17 -8.85
CA SER A 42 3.99 6.64 -10.25
C SER A 42 4.17 5.55 -11.30
N GLY A 43 4.37 4.30 -10.88
CA GLY A 43 4.66 3.15 -11.76
C GLY A 43 3.79 1.92 -11.51
N TRP A 44 2.61 2.06 -10.91
CA TRP A 44 1.75 0.93 -10.57
C TRP A 44 0.34 1.04 -11.20
N PRO A 45 0.21 0.77 -12.51
CA PRO A 45 -1.08 0.78 -13.17
C PRO A 45 -1.93 -0.47 -12.79
N PRO A 46 -3.25 -0.32 -12.60
CA PRO A 46 -4.05 0.89 -12.76
C PRO A 46 -4.27 1.69 -11.47
N GLN A 47 -3.52 1.42 -10.40
CA GLN A 47 -3.65 2.09 -9.10
C GLN A 47 -3.15 3.54 -9.14
N SER A 48 -1.87 3.74 -9.53
CA SER A 48 -1.27 5.06 -9.68
C SER A 48 -0.09 5.00 -10.64
N PHE A 49 -0.15 5.77 -11.73
CA PHE A 49 0.83 5.73 -12.80
C PHE A 49 0.83 7.02 -13.64
N LEU A 50 1.88 7.21 -14.43
CA LEU A 50 1.93 8.28 -15.41
C LEU A 50 1.27 7.82 -16.71
N ASP A 51 0.32 8.60 -17.22
CA ASP A 51 -0.28 8.36 -18.53
C ASP A 51 0.63 8.83 -19.69
N ASP A 52 0.18 8.64 -20.93
CA ASP A 52 0.92 9.05 -22.13
C ASP A 52 1.20 10.56 -22.21
N SER A 53 0.46 11.36 -21.44
CA SER A 53 0.64 12.80 -21.31
C SER A 53 1.51 13.19 -20.11
N ASN A 54 2.15 12.21 -19.47
CA ASN A 54 2.95 12.36 -18.26
C ASN A 54 2.15 12.96 -17.08
N GLN A 55 0.83 12.68 -17.03
CA GLN A 55 -0.03 13.06 -15.92
C GLN A 55 -0.20 11.89 -14.97
N LEU A 56 -0.15 12.17 -13.67
CA LEU A 56 -0.39 11.16 -12.66
C LEU A 56 -1.89 10.84 -12.58
N VAL A 57 -2.24 9.61 -12.88
CA VAL A 57 -3.61 9.09 -12.95
C VAL A 57 -3.72 7.74 -12.25
N GLY A 58 -4.95 7.28 -12.01
CA GLY A 58 -5.18 5.98 -11.41
C GLY A 58 -6.26 6.02 -10.33
N PHE A 59 -6.57 4.85 -9.81
CA PHE A 59 -7.57 4.69 -8.76
C PHE A 59 -7.19 5.48 -7.48
N ASP A 60 -5.96 5.32 -6.99
CA ASP A 60 -5.46 5.99 -5.79
C ASP A 60 -5.42 7.51 -5.96
N ILE A 61 -5.16 7.98 -7.18
CA ILE A 61 -5.19 9.40 -7.51
C ILE A 61 -6.62 9.97 -7.44
N ASP A 62 -7.59 9.25 -7.99
CA ASP A 62 -8.99 9.67 -7.93
C ASP A 62 -9.55 9.62 -6.50
N VAL A 63 -9.16 8.62 -5.69
CA VAL A 63 -9.50 8.57 -4.26
C VAL A 63 -8.93 9.78 -3.53
N SER A 64 -7.66 10.11 -3.75
CA SER A 64 -7.01 11.27 -3.13
C SER A 64 -7.68 12.60 -3.51
N LYS A 65 -8.02 12.76 -4.79
CA LYS A 65 -8.77 13.95 -5.28
C LYS A 65 -10.14 14.06 -4.62
N GLU A 66 -10.84 12.95 -4.42
CA GLU A 66 -12.14 12.96 -3.77
C GLU A 66 -12.04 13.28 -2.28
N ILE A 67 -11.02 12.74 -1.57
CA ILE A 67 -10.73 13.12 -0.17
C ILE A 67 -10.49 14.63 -0.08
N ALA A 68 -9.62 15.19 -0.93
CA ALA A 68 -9.32 16.62 -0.95
C ALA A 68 -10.57 17.47 -1.24
N ARG A 69 -11.40 17.04 -2.20
CA ARG A 69 -12.68 17.70 -2.53
C ARG A 69 -13.61 17.77 -1.32
N ARG A 70 -13.71 16.68 -0.54
CA ARG A 70 -14.54 16.64 0.68
C ARG A 70 -13.96 17.47 1.83
N LEU A 71 -12.64 17.60 1.87
CA LEU A 71 -11.98 18.54 2.80
C LEU A 71 -12.09 20.00 2.37
N GLY A 72 -12.42 20.28 1.10
CA GLY A 72 -12.46 21.64 0.54
C GLY A 72 -11.07 22.24 0.31
N VAL A 73 -10.08 21.40 -0.06
CA VAL A 73 -8.68 21.77 -0.28
C VAL A 73 -8.18 21.29 -1.64
N GLU A 74 -7.11 21.90 -2.14
CA GLU A 74 -6.36 21.42 -3.30
C GLU A 74 -5.48 20.23 -2.92
N VAL A 75 -5.20 19.33 -3.87
CA VAL A 75 -4.29 18.20 -3.67
C VAL A 75 -3.11 18.28 -4.62
N SER A 76 -1.93 18.03 -4.08
CA SER A 76 -0.71 17.77 -4.83
C SER A 76 -0.15 16.39 -4.48
N PHE A 77 0.66 15.84 -5.38
CA PHE A 77 1.20 14.50 -5.22
C PHE A 77 2.73 14.54 -5.20
N ASP A 78 3.31 13.73 -4.33
CA ASP A 78 4.72 13.34 -4.36
C ASP A 78 4.83 11.83 -4.53
N THR A 79 5.88 11.37 -5.22
CA THR A 79 6.06 9.95 -5.54
C THR A 79 7.37 9.42 -4.98
N PRO A 80 7.49 9.32 -3.63
CA PRO A 80 8.65 8.72 -2.99
C PRO A 80 8.75 7.23 -3.33
N ASP A 81 9.91 6.63 -3.03
CA ASP A 81 10.01 5.18 -3.05
C ASP A 81 9.07 4.54 -1.99
N TRP A 82 8.74 3.27 -2.23
CA TRP A 82 7.80 2.52 -1.39
C TRP A 82 8.22 2.45 0.08
N ALA A 83 9.51 2.25 0.35
CA ALA A 83 10.03 2.14 1.70
C ALA A 83 9.90 3.46 2.46
N THR A 84 10.15 4.60 1.78
CA THR A 84 9.95 5.95 2.34
C THR A 84 8.47 6.19 2.66
N MET A 85 7.55 5.84 1.75
CA MET A 85 6.12 6.03 1.99
C MET A 85 5.61 5.20 3.16
N THR A 86 5.97 3.90 3.21
CA THR A 86 5.45 2.97 4.22
C THR A 86 6.26 2.93 5.52
N GLY A 87 7.44 3.54 5.55
CA GLY A 87 8.33 3.61 6.70
C GLY A 87 7.93 4.66 7.74
N GLY A 88 7.01 5.57 7.43
CA GLY A 88 6.62 6.66 8.32
C GLY A 88 7.73 7.70 8.49
N HIS A 89 7.66 8.48 9.57
CA HIS A 89 8.63 9.54 9.88
C HIS A 89 8.74 10.61 8.79
N TRP A 90 7.60 10.99 8.21
CA TRP A 90 7.54 11.94 7.10
C TRP A 90 7.84 13.39 7.52
N GLN A 91 7.74 13.70 8.82
CA GLN A 91 8.02 15.02 9.40
C GLN A 91 7.21 16.13 8.71
N GLY A 92 5.94 15.86 8.43
CA GLY A 92 5.03 16.79 7.78
C GLY A 92 5.31 17.05 6.29
N ARG A 93 6.15 16.23 5.62
CA ARG A 93 6.36 16.31 4.17
C ARG A 93 5.12 15.90 3.41
N TYR A 94 4.40 14.90 3.89
CA TYR A 94 3.15 14.39 3.36
C TYR A 94 2.07 14.50 4.42
N ASP A 95 0.84 14.75 4.00
CA ASP A 95 -0.33 14.77 4.87
C ASP A 95 -1.05 13.40 4.88
N LEU A 96 -1.01 12.69 3.76
CA LEU A 96 -1.54 11.32 3.59
C LEU A 96 -0.61 10.50 2.71
N GLY A 97 -0.72 9.17 2.84
CA GLY A 97 -0.25 8.20 1.85
C GLY A 97 -1.44 7.44 1.27
N VAL A 98 -1.59 7.50 -0.05
CA VAL A 98 -2.62 6.75 -0.79
C VAL A 98 -1.92 6.01 -1.93
N GLY A 99 -1.66 4.72 -1.71
CA GLY A 99 -0.86 3.91 -2.61
C GLY A 99 -1.15 2.42 -2.37
N SER A 100 -2.41 2.08 -2.12
CA SER A 100 -2.85 0.69 -1.94
C SER A 100 -2.03 -0.05 -0.88
N VAL A 101 -1.89 0.57 0.30
CA VAL A 101 -1.09 0.02 1.40
C VAL A 101 -1.88 -1.02 2.18
N THR A 102 -1.30 -2.20 2.37
CA THR A 102 -1.86 -3.21 3.26
C THR A 102 -1.52 -2.88 4.71
N PRO A 103 -2.47 -2.91 5.63
CA PRO A 103 -2.22 -2.75 7.06
C PRO A 103 -1.54 -4.02 7.59
N THR A 104 -0.22 -3.96 7.78
CA THR A 104 0.53 -5.05 8.43
C THR A 104 0.93 -4.66 9.85
N LYS A 105 1.14 -5.65 10.73
CA LYS A 105 1.63 -5.40 12.09
C LYS A 105 2.96 -4.65 12.13
N ALA A 106 3.81 -4.86 11.12
CA ALA A 106 5.08 -4.16 11.02
C ALA A 106 4.85 -2.66 10.74
N ARG A 107 3.99 -2.33 9.76
CA ARG A 107 3.66 -0.96 9.38
C ARG A 107 2.90 -0.22 10.48
N ALA A 108 2.01 -0.89 11.22
CA ALA A 108 1.27 -0.32 12.36
C ALA A 108 2.18 0.29 13.46
N LYS A 109 3.45 -0.10 13.51
CA LYS A 109 4.42 0.45 14.47
C LYS A 109 4.85 1.87 14.11
N VAL A 110 4.80 2.25 12.83
CA VAL A 110 5.42 3.49 12.30
C VAL A 110 4.44 4.41 11.57
N ILE A 111 3.28 3.91 11.12
CA ILE A 111 2.21 4.68 10.47
C ILE A 111 0.85 4.34 11.08
N ASP A 112 -0.12 5.22 10.91
CA ASP A 112 -1.52 4.99 11.25
C ASP A 112 -2.34 4.63 10.01
N PHE A 113 -3.42 3.87 10.20
CA PHE A 113 -4.31 3.37 9.16
C PHE A 113 -5.67 4.05 9.29
N GLU A 114 -6.06 4.84 8.27
CA GLU A 114 -7.22 5.73 8.35
C GLU A 114 -8.55 5.05 8.00
N GLY A 115 -8.50 3.98 7.25
CA GLY A 115 -9.67 3.22 6.86
C GLY A 115 -9.43 2.38 5.60
N ILE A 116 -10.17 1.29 5.50
CA ILE A 116 -10.13 0.41 4.33
C ILE A 116 -10.97 1.06 3.23
N TYR A 117 -10.34 1.33 2.06
CA TYR A 117 -11.04 1.91 0.92
C TYR A 117 -11.31 0.92 -0.22
N TYR A 118 -10.61 -0.21 -0.25
CA TYR A 118 -10.96 -1.35 -1.10
C TYR A 118 -10.25 -2.63 -0.66
N TYR A 119 -10.57 -3.75 -1.30
CA TYR A 119 -9.94 -5.05 -1.07
C TYR A 119 -9.27 -5.53 -2.35
N SER A 120 -8.08 -6.10 -2.25
CA SER A 120 -7.35 -6.65 -3.37
C SER A 120 -7.13 -8.15 -3.21
N PRO A 121 -7.70 -8.98 -4.09
CA PRO A 121 -7.29 -10.37 -4.16
C PRO A 121 -5.94 -10.47 -4.88
N TYR A 122 -5.05 -11.28 -4.33
CA TYR A 122 -3.80 -11.68 -4.97
C TYR A 122 -3.99 -13.00 -5.69
N VAL A 123 -3.49 -13.07 -6.92
CA VAL A 123 -3.66 -14.20 -7.82
C VAL A 123 -2.31 -14.76 -8.26
N TYR A 124 -2.34 -16.02 -8.69
CA TYR A 124 -1.20 -16.63 -9.38
C TYR A 124 -1.36 -16.38 -10.88
N VAL A 125 -0.37 -15.73 -11.48
CA VAL A 125 -0.34 -15.41 -12.91
C VAL A 125 0.70 -16.27 -13.59
N VAL A 126 0.35 -16.88 -14.72
CA VAL A 126 1.24 -17.73 -15.52
C VAL A 126 1.23 -17.28 -16.99
N HIS A 127 2.25 -17.67 -17.74
CA HIS A 127 2.21 -17.49 -19.19
C HIS A 127 0.98 -18.21 -19.79
N LYS A 128 0.36 -17.64 -20.83
CA LYS A 128 -0.85 -18.22 -21.44
C LYS A 128 -0.68 -19.67 -21.89
N ASP A 129 0.53 -20.03 -22.34
CA ASP A 129 0.88 -21.36 -22.82
C ASP A 129 1.49 -22.27 -21.73
N SER A 130 1.50 -21.83 -20.46
CA SER A 130 1.95 -22.64 -19.33
C SER A 130 1.06 -23.89 -19.18
N PRO A 131 1.63 -25.08 -18.96
CA PRO A 131 0.88 -26.31 -18.72
C PRO A 131 0.20 -26.35 -17.34
N ALA A 132 0.54 -25.41 -16.42
CA ALA A 132 -0.01 -25.40 -15.08
C ALA A 132 -1.53 -25.20 -15.10
N LYS A 133 -2.26 -26.07 -14.40
CA LYS A 133 -3.74 -26.02 -14.25
C LYS A 133 -4.18 -25.68 -12.84
N SER A 134 -3.30 -25.84 -11.87
CA SER A 134 -3.55 -25.62 -10.44
C SER A 134 -2.34 -25.00 -9.75
N VAL A 135 -2.54 -24.47 -8.55
CA VAL A 135 -1.44 -23.95 -7.71
C VAL A 135 -0.41 -25.04 -7.39
N ALA A 136 -0.86 -26.29 -7.24
CA ALA A 136 0.05 -27.43 -6.96
C ALA A 136 1.07 -27.66 -8.08
N ASP A 137 0.72 -27.36 -9.35
CA ASP A 137 1.63 -27.47 -10.49
C ASP A 137 2.79 -26.46 -10.46
N LEU A 138 2.68 -25.44 -9.60
CA LEU A 138 3.70 -24.44 -9.36
C LEU A 138 4.70 -24.84 -8.26
N ASN A 139 4.48 -25.94 -7.56
CA ASN A 139 5.44 -26.43 -6.56
C ASN A 139 6.79 -26.74 -7.19
N GLY A 140 7.85 -26.30 -6.54
CA GLY A 140 9.22 -26.45 -7.03
C GLY A 140 9.57 -25.51 -8.19
N LYS A 141 8.69 -24.60 -8.59
CA LYS A 141 8.90 -23.67 -9.71
C LYS A 141 9.48 -22.33 -9.27
N ILE A 142 9.88 -21.51 -10.24
CA ILE A 142 10.43 -20.16 -10.03
C ILE A 142 9.26 -19.16 -9.98
N ILE A 143 9.10 -18.50 -8.84
CA ILE A 143 8.00 -17.58 -8.60
C ILE A 143 8.53 -16.16 -8.45
N GLY A 144 7.98 -15.22 -9.22
CA GLY A 144 8.28 -13.80 -9.16
C GLY A 144 7.35 -13.04 -8.22
N VAL A 145 7.91 -12.12 -7.42
CA VAL A 145 7.17 -11.22 -6.54
C VAL A 145 7.86 -9.86 -6.48
N GLU A 146 7.13 -8.80 -6.17
CA GLU A 146 7.73 -7.50 -5.92
C GLU A 146 8.33 -7.44 -4.51
N THR A 147 9.52 -6.83 -4.40
CA THR A 147 10.27 -6.69 -3.14
C THR A 147 9.56 -5.81 -2.13
N ALA A 148 9.63 -6.17 -0.85
CA ALA A 148 9.06 -5.44 0.29
C ALA A 148 7.53 -5.25 0.22
N THR A 149 6.84 -6.15 -0.50
CA THR A 149 5.38 -6.20 -0.60
C THR A 149 4.80 -7.40 0.13
N THR A 150 3.48 -7.40 0.28
CA THR A 150 2.74 -8.54 0.88
C THR A 150 2.84 -9.81 0.05
N SER A 151 3.11 -9.75 -1.25
CA SER A 151 3.39 -10.93 -2.07
C SER A 151 4.72 -11.58 -1.69
N GLU A 152 5.75 -10.81 -1.38
CA GLU A 152 7.00 -11.35 -0.85
C GLU A 152 6.82 -11.95 0.55
N ASP A 153 6.14 -11.22 1.45
CA ASP A 153 5.83 -11.72 2.79
C ASP A 153 5.00 -13.01 2.74
N PHE A 154 4.01 -13.08 1.83
CA PHE A 154 3.19 -14.27 1.62
C PHE A 154 4.05 -15.47 1.17
N ILE A 155 4.83 -15.33 0.11
CA ILE A 155 5.61 -16.45 -0.43
C ILE A 155 6.68 -16.94 0.55
N ARG A 156 7.15 -16.06 1.46
CA ARG A 156 8.08 -16.37 2.55
C ARG A 156 7.37 -16.85 3.82
N ARG A 157 6.02 -16.91 3.84
CA ARG A 157 5.19 -17.29 4.99
C ARG A 157 5.35 -16.36 6.20
N GLN A 158 5.54 -15.07 5.94
CA GLN A 158 5.76 -14.03 6.93
C GLN A 158 4.66 -12.97 6.96
N LEU A 159 3.62 -13.11 6.09
CA LEU A 159 2.55 -12.13 5.97
C LEU A 159 1.67 -12.12 7.24
N GLU A 160 1.64 -10.99 7.91
CA GLU A 160 0.78 -10.71 9.06
C GLU A 160 -0.05 -9.44 8.79
N ILE A 161 -1.29 -9.62 8.33
CA ILE A 161 -2.23 -8.52 8.10
C ILE A 161 -2.86 -8.12 9.44
N ASP A 162 -2.86 -6.81 9.72
CA ASP A 162 -3.45 -6.20 10.92
C ASP A 162 -4.85 -5.67 10.62
N ALA A 163 -5.77 -6.58 10.32
CA ALA A 163 -7.16 -6.25 10.08
C ALA A 163 -8.07 -7.36 10.65
N PRO A 164 -9.07 -7.01 11.46
CA PRO A 164 -9.99 -7.99 12.04
C PRO A 164 -10.93 -8.57 10.97
N GLY A 165 -11.35 -9.82 11.18
CA GLY A 165 -12.38 -10.46 10.35
C GLY A 165 -11.87 -11.12 9.06
N LEU A 166 -10.59 -11.03 8.75
CA LEU A 166 -10.02 -11.73 7.60
C LEU A 166 -9.89 -13.24 7.88
N PRO A 167 -10.12 -14.10 6.85
CA PRO A 167 -9.87 -15.51 6.98
C PRO A 167 -8.36 -15.78 7.17
N PRO A 168 -7.98 -16.88 7.82
CA PRO A 168 -6.57 -17.29 7.92
C PRO A 168 -5.93 -17.43 6.54
N ILE A 169 -4.68 -17.00 6.41
CA ILE A 169 -3.91 -17.15 5.18
C ILE A 169 -3.52 -18.62 4.99
N GLU A 170 -3.86 -19.17 3.83
CA GLU A 170 -3.52 -20.53 3.46
C GLU A 170 -2.32 -20.55 2.50
N TYR A 171 -1.23 -21.17 2.91
CA TYR A 171 -0.01 -21.30 2.10
C TYR A 171 -0.03 -22.58 1.28
N LYS A 172 -0.62 -22.52 0.08
CA LYS A 172 -0.81 -23.70 -0.82
C LYS A 172 0.35 -23.95 -1.75
N LEU A 173 1.32 -23.04 -1.82
CA LEU A 173 2.46 -23.10 -2.75
C LEU A 173 3.77 -23.32 -1.99
N GLU A 174 4.60 -24.25 -2.51
CA GLU A 174 5.99 -24.48 -2.09
C GLU A 174 6.91 -24.12 -3.27
N PRO A 175 7.44 -22.88 -3.34
CA PRO A 175 8.29 -22.46 -4.45
C PRO A 175 9.65 -23.19 -4.41
N GLY A 176 10.22 -23.46 -5.59
CA GLY A 176 11.60 -23.93 -5.70
C GLY A 176 12.61 -22.78 -5.63
N GLU A 177 12.25 -21.65 -6.24
CA GLU A 177 13.02 -20.40 -6.22
C GLU A 177 12.07 -19.21 -6.12
N ILE A 178 12.45 -18.22 -5.32
CA ILE A 178 11.74 -16.92 -5.24
C ILE A 178 12.63 -15.88 -5.88
N ARG A 179 12.11 -15.15 -6.89
CA ARG A 179 12.75 -13.97 -7.48
C ARG A 179 12.02 -12.72 -7.11
N THR A 180 12.74 -11.76 -6.57
CA THR A 180 12.21 -10.46 -6.17
C THR A 180 12.57 -9.39 -7.18
N PHE A 181 11.66 -8.44 -7.39
CA PHE A 181 11.77 -7.36 -8.39
C PHE A 181 11.53 -6.00 -7.74
N ALA A 182 12.14 -4.96 -8.29
CA ALA A 182 12.08 -3.63 -7.71
C ALA A 182 10.75 -2.89 -7.94
N ASP A 183 9.95 -3.33 -8.92
CA ASP A 183 8.62 -2.77 -9.19
C ASP A 183 7.61 -3.85 -9.63
N SER A 184 6.35 -3.45 -9.71
CA SER A 184 5.22 -4.35 -9.94
C SER A 184 5.14 -4.92 -11.36
N MET A 185 5.76 -4.28 -12.36
CA MET A 185 5.66 -4.67 -13.77
C MET A 185 6.81 -5.56 -14.24
N LEU A 186 7.99 -5.42 -13.66
CA LEU A 186 9.18 -6.22 -14.01
C LEU A 186 8.96 -7.75 -13.94
N PRO A 187 8.27 -8.31 -12.93
CA PRO A 187 7.99 -9.74 -12.93
C PRO A 187 7.09 -10.18 -14.08
N PHE A 188 6.16 -9.33 -14.54
CA PHE A 188 5.35 -9.62 -15.73
C PHE A 188 6.17 -9.55 -17.02
N ASP A 189 7.13 -8.63 -17.10
CA ASP A 189 8.05 -8.53 -18.24
C ASP A 189 8.92 -9.78 -18.37
N ASP A 190 9.34 -10.37 -17.27
CA ASP A 190 10.07 -11.63 -17.28
C ASP A 190 9.15 -12.83 -17.60
N LEU A 191 7.93 -12.85 -17.07
CA LEU A 191 6.99 -13.94 -17.29
C LEU A 191 6.46 -14.00 -18.73
N ARG A 192 6.29 -12.84 -19.41
CA ARG A 192 5.81 -12.81 -20.81
C ARG A 192 6.76 -13.45 -21.83
N LEU A 193 8.03 -13.69 -21.45
CA LEU A 193 9.01 -14.34 -22.31
C LEU A 193 8.73 -15.84 -22.51
N GLY A 194 7.88 -16.44 -21.68
CA GLY A 194 7.48 -17.85 -21.77
C GLY A 194 7.61 -18.57 -20.43
N ASP A 195 6.85 -19.66 -20.29
CA ASP A 195 6.88 -20.49 -19.08
C ASP A 195 8.28 -21.08 -18.84
N GLY A 196 8.84 -20.81 -17.66
CA GLY A 196 10.16 -21.33 -17.26
C GLY A 196 11.38 -20.66 -17.94
N VAL A 197 11.18 -19.67 -18.85
CA VAL A 197 12.32 -18.95 -19.45
C VAL A 197 13.06 -18.16 -18.38
N ARG A 198 12.32 -17.39 -17.60
CA ARG A 198 12.84 -16.68 -16.41
C ARG A 198 12.01 -16.98 -15.17
N LEU A 199 10.69 -17.02 -15.31
CA LEU A 199 9.71 -17.32 -14.27
C LEU A 199 8.73 -18.37 -14.77
N ASN A 200 8.10 -19.08 -13.82
CA ASN A 200 6.95 -19.95 -14.12
C ASN A 200 5.64 -19.26 -13.71
N ALA A 201 5.68 -18.45 -12.66
CA ALA A 201 4.51 -17.69 -12.22
C ALA A 201 4.90 -16.39 -11.50
N VAL A 202 3.93 -15.50 -11.38
CA VAL A 202 3.99 -14.28 -10.57
C VAL A 202 2.82 -14.31 -9.58
N ILE A 203 3.05 -13.86 -8.34
CA ILE A 203 1.99 -13.56 -7.38
C ILE A 203 1.82 -12.05 -7.35
N ALA A 204 0.64 -11.56 -7.74
CA ALA A 204 0.36 -10.14 -7.87
C ALA A 204 -1.14 -9.82 -7.60
N PRO A 205 -1.48 -8.54 -7.36
CA PRO A 205 -2.87 -8.11 -7.32
C PRO A 205 -3.62 -8.47 -8.59
N GLU A 206 -4.87 -8.95 -8.45
CA GLU A 206 -5.71 -9.32 -9.60
C GLU A 206 -5.87 -8.14 -10.57
N GLN A 207 -6.03 -6.92 -10.06
CA GLN A 207 -6.20 -5.71 -10.86
C GLN A 207 -4.98 -5.44 -11.76
N THR A 208 -3.76 -5.59 -11.21
CA THR A 208 -2.51 -5.42 -11.97
C THR A 208 -2.37 -6.51 -13.02
N ALA A 209 -2.67 -7.77 -12.66
CA ALA A 209 -2.63 -8.89 -13.60
C ALA A 209 -3.62 -8.70 -14.75
N GLN A 210 -4.88 -8.33 -14.47
CA GLN A 210 -5.89 -8.09 -15.48
C GLN A 210 -5.53 -6.91 -16.40
N ASN A 211 -4.94 -5.85 -15.83
CA ASN A 211 -4.46 -4.72 -16.62
C ASN A 211 -3.33 -5.13 -17.58
N ALA A 212 -2.36 -5.91 -17.13
CA ALA A 212 -1.30 -6.44 -17.99
C ALA A 212 -1.85 -7.31 -19.14
N ILE A 213 -2.79 -8.21 -18.82
CA ILE A 213 -3.46 -9.08 -19.82
C ILE A 213 -4.23 -8.23 -20.85
N LYS A 214 -5.00 -7.25 -20.39
CA LYS A 214 -5.74 -6.33 -21.26
C LYS A 214 -4.82 -5.52 -22.19
N ASN A 215 -3.62 -5.21 -21.73
CA ASN A 215 -2.59 -4.51 -22.51
C ASN A 215 -1.73 -5.45 -23.38
N GLY A 216 -2.19 -6.69 -23.59
CA GLY A 216 -1.60 -7.61 -24.55
C GLY A 216 -0.46 -8.49 -24.04
N TYR A 217 -0.20 -8.50 -22.73
CA TYR A 217 0.74 -9.48 -22.18
C TYR A 217 0.20 -10.90 -22.36
N PRO A 218 1.00 -11.85 -22.86
CA PRO A 218 0.55 -13.22 -23.12
C PRO A 218 0.44 -14.05 -21.83
N LEU A 219 -0.37 -13.56 -20.91
CA LEU A 219 -0.51 -14.10 -19.56
C LEU A 219 -1.96 -14.54 -19.29
N ARG A 220 -2.13 -15.33 -18.27
CA ARG A 220 -3.45 -15.67 -17.70
C ARG A 220 -3.37 -15.82 -16.19
N VAL A 221 -4.47 -15.52 -15.53
CA VAL A 221 -4.66 -15.88 -14.13
C VAL A 221 -4.88 -17.40 -14.05
N LEU A 222 -4.21 -18.04 -13.11
CA LEU A 222 -4.37 -19.46 -12.86
C LEU A 222 -5.70 -19.70 -12.13
N GLU A 223 -6.47 -20.64 -12.62
CA GLU A 223 -7.73 -21.05 -11.97
C GLU A 223 -7.44 -21.73 -10.62
N GLY A 224 -8.36 -21.60 -9.66
CA GLY A 224 -8.24 -22.28 -8.37
C GLY A 224 -8.22 -21.37 -7.14
N GLY A 225 -8.57 -20.11 -7.33
CA GLY A 225 -8.77 -19.15 -6.24
C GLY A 225 -7.61 -18.19 -6.03
N TYR A 226 -7.73 -17.41 -4.99
CA TYR A 226 -6.76 -16.39 -4.62
C TYR A 226 -5.60 -16.99 -3.81
N ALA A 227 -4.41 -16.40 -3.92
CA ALA A 227 -3.31 -16.64 -3.01
C ALA A 227 -3.68 -16.16 -1.60
N PHE A 228 -4.15 -14.93 -1.52
CA PHE A 228 -4.74 -14.30 -0.34
C PHE A 228 -5.57 -13.09 -0.79
N ARG A 229 -6.26 -12.46 0.14
CA ARG A 229 -6.99 -11.21 -0.06
C ARG A 229 -6.59 -10.23 1.03
N GLU A 230 -6.36 -9.00 0.67
CA GLU A 230 -5.95 -7.97 1.61
C GLU A 230 -6.85 -6.75 1.56
N PRO A 231 -7.11 -6.11 2.72
CA PRO A 231 -7.66 -4.77 2.77
C PRO A 231 -6.57 -3.76 2.41
N LEU A 232 -6.92 -2.71 1.70
CA LEU A 232 -6.04 -1.61 1.38
C LEU A 232 -6.51 -0.36 2.12
N VAL A 233 -5.57 0.32 2.76
CA VAL A 233 -5.86 1.46 3.63
C VAL A 233 -5.17 2.74 3.15
N VAL A 234 -5.79 3.87 3.45
CA VAL A 234 -5.12 5.17 3.45
C VAL A 234 -4.29 5.26 4.71
N ILE A 235 -3.10 5.82 4.61
CA ILE A 235 -2.16 5.92 5.73
C ILE A 235 -1.82 7.37 6.06
N ALA A 236 -1.49 7.64 7.32
CA ALA A 236 -0.98 8.91 7.80
C ALA A 236 0.24 8.74 8.69
N GLU A 237 0.94 9.84 8.99
CA GLU A 237 2.01 9.84 9.97
C GLU A 237 1.42 9.55 11.36
N LYS A 238 2.15 8.75 12.15
CA LYS A 238 1.62 8.22 13.40
C LYS A 238 1.38 9.30 14.45
N GLY A 239 0.20 9.25 15.08
CA GLY A 239 -0.08 9.98 16.32
C GLY A 239 -0.99 11.19 16.20
N ASP A 240 -1.51 11.56 15.02
CA ASP A 240 -2.51 12.64 14.85
C ASP A 240 -3.94 12.05 14.83
N ALA A 241 -4.49 11.78 16.02
CA ALA A 241 -5.79 11.13 16.16
C ALA A 241 -6.95 11.94 15.56
N GLU A 242 -6.85 13.27 15.52
CA GLU A 242 -7.89 14.14 14.96
C GLU A 242 -7.89 14.07 13.43
N TRP A 243 -6.69 14.12 12.81
CA TRP A 243 -6.54 13.91 11.39
C TRP A 243 -7.03 12.53 10.97
N ASN A 244 -6.63 11.49 11.70
CA ASN A 244 -7.02 10.11 11.47
C ASN A 244 -8.54 9.95 11.49
N ALA A 245 -9.22 10.47 12.53
CA ALA A 245 -10.68 10.45 12.62
C ALA A 245 -11.36 11.20 11.48
N LYS A 246 -10.79 12.33 11.04
CA LYS A 246 -11.33 13.11 9.92
C LYS A 246 -11.26 12.34 8.60
N ILE A 247 -10.11 11.74 8.30
CA ILE A 247 -9.93 10.97 7.05
C ILE A 247 -10.76 9.69 7.09
N GLY A 248 -10.75 8.95 8.21
CA GLY A 248 -11.58 7.77 8.39
C GLY A 248 -13.05 8.06 8.14
N GLY A 249 -13.58 9.17 8.71
CA GLY A 249 -14.97 9.61 8.46
C GLY A 249 -15.25 9.90 6.98
N ILE A 250 -14.32 10.50 6.26
CA ILE A 250 -14.46 10.75 4.81
C ILE A 250 -14.50 9.44 4.03
N LEU A 251 -13.65 8.47 4.36
CA LEU A 251 -13.64 7.16 3.69
C LEU A 251 -14.94 6.40 3.96
N ASP A 252 -15.47 6.45 5.19
CA ASP A 252 -16.77 5.86 5.53
C ASP A 252 -17.92 6.49 4.73
N GLU A 253 -17.93 7.81 4.57
CA GLU A 253 -18.88 8.50 3.71
C GLU A 253 -18.74 8.05 2.24
N MET A 254 -17.51 7.96 1.71
CA MET A 254 -17.25 7.52 0.33
C MET A 254 -17.70 6.07 0.10
N LYS A 255 -17.58 5.23 1.11
CA LYS A 255 -18.08 3.85 1.08
C LYS A 255 -19.62 3.84 1.08
N LYS A 256 -20.23 4.58 2.00
CA LYS A 256 -21.69 4.63 2.21
C LYS A 256 -22.45 5.20 1.02
N ASP A 257 -21.93 6.23 0.36
CA ASP A 257 -22.58 6.88 -0.78
C ASP A 257 -22.24 6.23 -2.14
N GLY A 258 -21.45 5.15 -2.12
CA GLY A 258 -21.07 4.37 -3.29
C GLY A 258 -19.96 5.00 -4.15
N THR A 259 -19.29 6.04 -3.66
CA THR A 259 -18.17 6.67 -4.38
C THR A 259 -17.03 5.69 -4.59
N LEU A 260 -16.63 4.91 -3.56
CA LEU A 260 -15.58 3.90 -3.69
C LEU A 260 -15.97 2.81 -4.69
N ALA A 261 -17.22 2.33 -4.67
CA ALA A 261 -17.74 1.35 -5.63
C ALA A 261 -17.66 1.85 -7.08
N LYS A 262 -17.99 3.13 -7.31
CA LYS A 262 -17.88 3.76 -8.62
C LYS A 262 -16.42 3.88 -9.07
N LEU A 263 -15.51 4.26 -8.18
CA LEU A 263 -14.09 4.41 -8.50
C LEU A 263 -13.43 3.06 -8.78
N THR A 264 -13.70 2.03 -7.98
CA THR A 264 -13.19 0.68 -8.25
C THR A 264 -13.74 0.14 -9.58
N THR A 265 -15.03 0.32 -9.85
CA THR A 265 -15.64 -0.09 -11.12
C THR A 265 -15.04 0.65 -12.31
N LYS A 266 -14.79 1.98 -12.19
CA LYS A 266 -14.14 2.79 -13.23
C LYS A 266 -12.78 2.24 -13.62
N TRP A 267 -11.94 1.92 -12.65
CA TRP A 267 -10.55 1.57 -12.87
C TRP A 267 -10.32 0.07 -13.07
N TYR A 268 -11.10 -0.76 -12.38
CA TYR A 268 -10.90 -2.22 -12.34
C TYR A 268 -12.02 -3.02 -13.05
N GLY A 269 -13.09 -2.34 -13.48
CA GLY A 269 -14.23 -2.99 -14.14
C GLY A 269 -15.15 -3.77 -13.19
N LYS A 270 -14.86 -3.77 -11.89
CA LYS A 270 -15.60 -4.50 -10.84
C LYS A 270 -15.56 -3.71 -9.53
N ASP A 271 -16.60 -3.88 -8.71
CA ASP A 271 -16.62 -3.33 -7.36
C ASP A 271 -15.73 -4.15 -6.42
N TYR A 272 -14.69 -3.52 -5.89
CA TYR A 272 -13.80 -4.04 -4.86
C TYR A 272 -13.90 -3.27 -3.54
N SER A 273 -14.85 -2.34 -3.39
CA SER A 273 -14.99 -1.50 -2.20
C SER A 273 -15.61 -2.23 -1.00
N ALA A 274 -16.25 -3.36 -1.26
CA ALA A 274 -16.86 -4.22 -0.24
C ALA A 274 -16.08 -5.52 -0.05
N ASP A 275 -16.27 -6.14 1.12
CA ASP A 275 -15.68 -7.44 1.47
C ASP A 275 -16.38 -8.60 0.78
#